data_f163fd3061cad5d1cdae3adfffedc339
#
_entry.id   f163fd3061cad5d1cdae3adfffedc339
#
_cell.length_a   1.000
_cell.length_b   1.000
_cell.length_c   1.000
_cell.angle_alpha   90.00
_cell.angle_beta   90.00
_cell.angle_gamma   90.00
#
_symmetry.space_group_name_H-M   'P 1'
#
loop_
_entity.id
_entity.type
_entity.pdbx_description
1 polymer ?
#
loop_
_entity_poly.entity_id
_entity_poly.type
_entity_poly.pdbx_seq_one_letter_code
_entity_poly.pdbx_strand_id
1 'polypeptide(L)'
;MMNTVIQKISARQVLDCKARPMLEVDVFTQDGSMGRGAAPTGTSVGAHEAFVLRDYDVNEFNGLSVHKAVNTVETVIAPALLGMDAADQRAIDQRMLELDGTENKERLGGNSIYSVSIACLRAAAAAHKMPVYRYLRGGVLTNIPLPTFNVINGGRYPQLTQPFNEFMLAPWKADSVEEAVELAVKVYQRLEQVISRYLGGKKPFLGGSYGWAAPSDDPDVVLQLMAQAVEECGCADKMAYCLDCASSEMYDRHTDTYLYGSRRVSREELIDHAAELIRKYPILFIEDLLAEDDWDGFVQAHQKLKGVKLIGDDFIVTNRRRLQKAYERHALDGFILKPNQVGTITEALDTHAYAQSNGLLTIPSGRSGGAGDIVADLALALEAPISKNGAPKSGERLDKINSLLRASSDNPASHLWNLTEVFYPLCLQHA
;
A
#
# COMPACT_ATOMS: atom_id res chain seq x y z
N MET A 1 -4.90 -19.88 31.62
CA MET A 1 -4.46 -18.47 31.71
C MET A 1 -3.75 -18.14 30.42
N MET A 2 -3.97 -16.98 29.84
CA MET A 2 -3.18 -16.52 28.70
C MET A 2 -1.73 -16.41 29.10
N ASN A 3 -0.83 -16.97 28.33
CA ASN A 3 0.60 -16.88 28.53
C ASN A 3 1.27 -16.63 27.19
N THR A 4 1.40 -15.37 26.85
CA THR A 4 1.91 -14.86 25.59
C THR A 4 3.44 -14.84 25.51
N VAL A 5 4.13 -15.45 26.49
CA VAL A 5 5.59 -15.60 26.47
C VAL A 5 6.03 -16.46 25.29
N ILE A 6 6.97 -15.96 24.52
CA ILE A 6 7.52 -16.61 23.31
C ILE A 6 8.28 -17.87 23.70
N GLN A 7 7.84 -19.03 23.22
CA GLN A 7 8.45 -20.32 23.46
C GLN A 7 9.31 -20.79 22.28
N LYS A 8 8.89 -20.47 21.05
CA LYS A 8 9.60 -20.90 19.85
C LYS A 8 9.38 -19.90 18.72
N ILE A 9 10.42 -19.67 17.95
CA ILE A 9 10.37 -18.95 16.65
C ILE A 9 11.00 -19.87 15.61
N SER A 10 10.38 -20.00 14.45
CA SER A 10 10.91 -20.75 13.31
C SER A 10 10.68 -20.00 12.03
N ALA A 11 11.64 -20.08 11.11
CA ALA A 11 11.62 -19.36 9.85
C ALA A 11 11.76 -20.30 8.65
N ARG A 12 11.28 -19.89 7.50
CA ARG A 12 11.45 -20.62 6.23
C ARG A 12 11.32 -19.71 5.03
N GLN A 13 11.85 -20.15 3.91
CA GLN A 13 11.60 -19.57 2.62
C GLN A 13 10.29 -20.14 2.05
N VAL A 14 9.41 -19.26 1.57
CA VAL A 14 8.19 -19.58 0.82
C VAL A 14 8.14 -18.74 -0.45
N LEU A 15 7.11 -18.90 -1.27
CA LEU A 15 6.91 -18.08 -2.48
C LEU A 15 5.82 -17.03 -2.27
N ASP A 16 6.05 -15.84 -2.79
CA ASP A 16 5.02 -14.81 -2.94
C ASP A 16 4.09 -15.10 -4.14
N CYS A 17 3.07 -14.27 -4.35
CA CYS A 17 2.08 -14.45 -5.43
C CYS A 17 2.66 -14.25 -6.84
N LYS A 18 3.91 -13.81 -6.95
CA LYS A 18 4.67 -13.71 -8.21
C LYS A 18 5.76 -14.77 -8.33
N ALA A 19 5.64 -15.84 -7.53
CA ALA A 19 6.62 -16.95 -7.46
C ALA A 19 8.05 -16.48 -7.11
N ARG A 20 8.20 -15.40 -6.32
CA ARG A 20 9.49 -14.94 -5.82
C ARG A 20 9.69 -15.43 -4.39
N PRO A 21 10.93 -15.80 -3.98
CA PRO A 21 11.23 -16.15 -2.61
C PRO A 21 10.91 -15.04 -1.62
N MET A 22 10.27 -15.43 -0.52
CA MET A 22 9.83 -14.57 0.57
C MET A 22 10.09 -15.26 1.91
N LEU A 23 10.46 -14.50 2.94
CA LEU A 23 10.62 -15.02 4.29
C LEU A 23 9.26 -15.15 4.97
N GLU A 24 9.02 -16.29 5.61
CA GLU A 24 7.89 -16.54 6.50
C GLU A 24 8.39 -17.00 7.86
N VAL A 25 7.78 -16.48 8.94
CA VAL A 25 8.14 -16.76 10.33
C VAL A 25 6.89 -17.20 11.11
N ASP A 26 7.03 -18.24 11.92
CA ASP A 26 6.06 -18.67 12.92
C ASP A 26 6.59 -18.38 14.32
N VAL A 27 5.77 -17.73 15.15
CA VAL A 27 6.01 -17.51 16.58
C VAL A 27 5.00 -18.31 17.39
N PHE A 28 5.48 -19.10 18.34
CA PHE A 28 4.64 -19.91 19.25
C PHE A 28 4.81 -19.38 20.67
N THR A 29 3.69 -19.23 21.38
CA THR A 29 3.65 -18.81 22.79
C THR A 29 3.46 -20.00 23.72
N GLN A 30 3.71 -19.81 25.01
CA GLN A 30 3.63 -20.88 26.00
C GLN A 30 2.22 -21.43 26.20
N ASP A 31 1.17 -20.67 25.89
CA ASP A 31 -0.21 -21.16 25.92
C ASP A 31 -0.61 -21.93 24.65
N GLY A 32 0.31 -22.15 23.72
CA GLY A 32 0.11 -22.86 22.47
C GLY A 32 -0.43 -22.02 21.32
N SER A 33 -0.62 -20.71 21.52
CA SER A 33 -1.04 -19.82 20.43
C SER A 33 0.09 -19.65 19.41
N MET A 34 -0.29 -19.42 18.15
CA MET A 34 0.67 -19.26 17.05
C MET A 34 0.30 -18.04 16.20
N GLY A 35 1.33 -17.26 15.86
CA GLY A 35 1.23 -16.20 14.85
C GLY A 35 2.20 -16.44 13.70
N ARG A 36 1.76 -16.15 12.48
CA ARG A 36 2.55 -16.27 11.26
C ARG A 36 2.74 -14.90 10.62
N GLY A 37 3.97 -14.52 10.31
CA GLY A 37 4.30 -13.27 9.62
C GLY A 37 5.13 -13.53 8.37
N ALA A 38 4.89 -12.76 7.33
CA ALA A 38 5.66 -12.83 6.09
C ALA A 38 5.99 -11.41 5.60
N ALA A 39 7.17 -11.23 5.04
CA ALA A 39 7.63 -9.96 4.51
C ALA A 39 7.55 -9.94 2.98
N PRO A 40 6.45 -9.44 2.39
CA PRO A 40 6.37 -9.29 0.95
C PRO A 40 7.34 -8.23 0.45
N THR A 41 7.95 -8.46 -0.71
CA THR A 41 8.76 -7.48 -1.42
C THR A 41 7.92 -6.86 -2.53
N GLY A 42 7.88 -5.53 -2.62
CA GLY A 42 7.20 -4.84 -3.71
C GLY A 42 7.78 -5.16 -5.09
N THR A 43 7.12 -4.66 -6.13
CA THR A 43 7.66 -4.68 -7.50
C THR A 43 8.64 -3.53 -7.68
N SER A 44 8.27 -2.34 -7.23
CA SER A 44 9.12 -1.18 -7.01
C SER A 44 9.56 -1.13 -5.55
N VAL A 45 10.77 -0.67 -5.29
CA VAL A 45 11.31 -0.50 -3.93
C VAL A 45 11.92 0.89 -3.89
N GLY A 46 11.40 1.75 -3.02
CA GLY A 46 11.93 3.11 -2.79
C GLY A 46 13.37 3.03 -2.24
N ALA A 47 14.20 3.99 -2.62
CA ALA A 47 15.62 4.00 -2.23
C ALA A 47 15.84 4.10 -0.71
N HIS A 48 14.83 4.56 0.01
CA HIS A 48 14.87 4.76 1.46
C HIS A 48 14.12 3.69 2.27
N GLU A 49 13.65 2.61 1.63
CA GLU A 49 13.02 1.48 2.34
C GLU A 49 14.03 0.68 3.18
N ALA A 50 13.55 0.01 4.22
CA ALA A 50 14.35 -0.93 5.00
C ALA A 50 14.97 -2.01 4.11
N PHE A 51 16.23 -2.33 4.36
CA PHE A 51 17.03 -3.24 3.54
C PHE A 51 16.42 -4.65 3.50
N VAL A 52 16.27 -5.20 2.30
CA VAL A 52 15.80 -6.57 2.09
C VAL A 52 17.00 -7.51 1.98
N LEU A 53 17.22 -8.33 3.01
CA LEU A 53 18.31 -9.30 3.04
C LEU A 53 18.02 -10.47 2.10
N ARG A 54 18.87 -10.63 1.07
CA ARG A 54 18.82 -11.72 0.07
C ARG A 54 20.15 -12.44 -0.03
N ASP A 55 20.12 -13.62 -0.65
CA ASP A 55 21.33 -14.43 -0.80
C ASP A 55 22.22 -13.94 -1.94
N TYR A 56 21.63 -13.38 -3.00
CA TYR A 56 22.29 -12.93 -4.24
C TYR A 56 23.05 -14.05 -4.98
N ASP A 57 22.70 -15.31 -4.71
CA ASP A 57 23.20 -16.44 -5.50
C ASP A 57 22.38 -16.58 -6.76
N VAL A 58 22.97 -16.26 -7.91
CA VAL A 58 22.30 -16.29 -9.22
C VAL A 58 21.81 -17.69 -9.62
N ASN A 59 22.35 -18.75 -9.02
CA ASN A 59 21.94 -20.12 -9.29
C ASN A 59 20.63 -20.50 -8.57
N GLU A 60 20.23 -19.74 -7.55
CA GLU A 60 19.00 -19.96 -6.79
C GLU A 60 18.03 -18.81 -6.99
N PHE A 61 16.89 -19.07 -7.65
CA PHE A 61 15.84 -18.06 -7.90
C PHE A 61 16.40 -16.74 -8.48
N ASN A 62 17.42 -16.81 -9.35
CA ASN A 62 18.07 -15.63 -9.93
C ASN A 62 18.60 -14.61 -8.89
N GLY A 63 19.12 -15.08 -7.76
CA GLY A 63 19.64 -14.25 -6.68
C GLY A 63 18.61 -13.78 -5.67
N LEU A 64 17.34 -14.18 -5.81
CA LEU A 64 16.24 -13.70 -4.97
C LEU A 64 15.99 -14.53 -3.70
N SER A 65 16.71 -15.65 -3.49
CA SER A 65 16.59 -16.48 -2.29
C SER A 65 16.80 -15.69 -0.99
N VAL A 66 16.23 -16.17 0.12
CA VAL A 66 16.23 -15.48 1.42
C VAL A 66 16.74 -16.39 2.55
N HIS A 67 17.62 -17.36 2.28
CA HIS A 67 18.19 -18.26 3.28
C HIS A 67 19.02 -17.53 4.33
N LYS A 68 19.73 -16.45 3.96
CA LYS A 68 20.42 -15.58 4.92
C LYS A 68 19.45 -14.96 5.92
N ALA A 69 18.29 -14.50 5.45
CA ALA A 69 17.26 -13.96 6.33
C ALA A 69 16.65 -15.04 7.23
N VAL A 70 16.41 -16.25 6.72
CA VAL A 70 15.99 -17.41 7.53
C VAL A 70 17.02 -17.67 8.62
N ASN A 71 18.29 -17.81 8.28
CA ASN A 71 19.37 -18.04 9.25
C ASN A 71 19.47 -16.91 10.28
N THR A 72 19.35 -15.66 9.87
CA THR A 72 19.34 -14.50 10.78
C THR A 72 18.21 -14.58 11.80
N VAL A 73 17.01 -14.96 11.38
CA VAL A 73 15.89 -15.16 12.31
C VAL A 73 16.19 -16.28 13.29
N GLU A 74 16.68 -17.43 12.84
CA GLU A 74 16.86 -18.62 13.67
C GLU A 74 18.05 -18.49 14.63
N THR A 75 19.15 -17.86 14.21
CA THR A 75 20.40 -17.83 14.97
C THR A 75 20.64 -16.54 15.77
N VAL A 76 19.98 -15.44 15.41
CA VAL A 76 20.19 -14.13 16.05
C VAL A 76 18.90 -13.63 16.70
N ILE A 77 17.80 -13.50 15.94
CA ILE A 77 16.57 -12.89 16.45
C ILE A 77 15.87 -13.84 17.43
N ALA A 78 15.63 -15.09 17.04
CA ALA A 78 14.92 -16.04 17.88
C ALA A 78 15.53 -16.22 19.28
N PRO A 79 16.85 -16.48 19.43
CA PRO A 79 17.44 -16.59 20.76
C PRO A 79 17.30 -15.34 21.63
N ALA A 80 17.26 -14.16 21.02
CA ALA A 80 17.14 -12.89 21.73
C ALA A 80 15.71 -12.54 22.18
N LEU A 81 14.69 -13.16 21.56
CA LEU A 81 13.28 -12.93 21.87
C LEU A 81 12.64 -14.05 22.70
N LEU A 82 13.28 -15.23 22.81
CA LEU A 82 12.78 -16.31 23.67
C LEU A 82 12.59 -15.83 25.11
N GLY A 83 11.41 -16.11 25.68
CA GLY A 83 11.05 -15.69 27.03
C GLY A 83 10.51 -14.27 27.14
N MET A 84 10.51 -13.47 26.05
CA MET A 84 9.82 -12.18 26.00
C MET A 84 8.31 -12.38 25.79
N ASP A 85 7.54 -11.38 26.17
CA ASP A 85 6.09 -11.38 25.99
C ASP A 85 5.73 -10.89 24.59
N ALA A 86 5.10 -11.74 23.75
CA ALA A 86 4.64 -11.39 22.42
C ALA A 86 3.56 -10.28 22.42
N ALA A 87 2.87 -10.05 23.54
CA ALA A 87 1.92 -8.97 23.69
C ALA A 87 2.57 -7.59 23.88
N ASP A 88 3.85 -7.55 24.30
CA ASP A 88 4.62 -6.30 24.34
C ASP A 88 5.31 -6.04 23.00
N GLN A 89 4.50 -5.68 21.99
CA GLN A 89 4.96 -5.41 20.61
C GLN A 89 6.11 -4.41 20.58
N ARG A 90 6.02 -3.35 21.42
CA ARG A 90 7.04 -2.30 21.45
C ARG A 90 8.38 -2.82 21.95
N ALA A 91 8.40 -3.61 23.03
CA ALA A 91 9.62 -4.22 23.54
C ALA A 91 10.24 -5.21 22.55
N ILE A 92 9.42 -6.02 21.87
CA ILE A 92 9.85 -6.94 20.81
C ILE A 92 10.54 -6.17 19.66
N ASP A 93 9.87 -5.18 19.11
CA ASP A 93 10.37 -4.41 17.98
C ASP A 93 11.65 -3.63 18.37
N GLN A 94 11.64 -2.99 19.53
CA GLN A 94 12.80 -2.28 20.06
C GLN A 94 14.02 -3.21 20.23
N ARG A 95 13.79 -4.42 20.75
CA ARG A 95 14.87 -5.41 20.90
C ARG A 95 15.50 -5.79 19.57
N MET A 96 14.70 -5.98 18.52
CA MET A 96 15.20 -6.27 17.17
C MET A 96 15.97 -5.09 16.58
N LEU A 97 15.48 -3.85 16.77
CA LEU A 97 16.17 -2.63 16.32
C LEU A 97 17.51 -2.44 17.00
N GLU A 98 17.61 -2.71 18.32
CA GLU A 98 18.88 -2.68 19.06
C GLU A 98 19.87 -3.74 18.57
N LEU A 99 19.39 -4.94 18.24
CA LEU A 99 20.22 -6.00 17.68
C LEU A 99 20.75 -5.64 16.30
N ASP A 100 19.95 -4.97 15.48
CA ASP A 100 20.38 -4.50 14.17
C ASP A 100 21.37 -3.35 14.27
N GLY A 101 21.02 -2.29 15.00
CA GLY A 101 21.87 -1.12 15.26
C GLY A 101 22.17 -0.27 14.03
N THR A 102 21.55 -0.51 12.86
CA THR A 102 21.73 0.28 11.64
C THR A 102 20.45 1.07 11.34
N GLU A 103 20.57 2.19 10.60
CA GLU A 103 19.43 3.08 10.32
C GLU A 103 18.38 2.39 9.43
N ASN A 104 18.83 1.64 8.41
CA ASN A 104 17.95 1.00 7.42
C ASN A 104 17.86 -0.53 7.58
N LYS A 105 18.26 -1.08 8.74
CA LYS A 105 18.16 -2.50 9.08
C LYS A 105 19.01 -3.42 8.17
N GLU A 106 20.21 -2.95 7.79
CA GLU A 106 21.12 -3.71 6.92
C GLU A 106 21.69 -4.97 7.54
N ARG A 107 21.87 -4.98 8.88
CA ARG A 107 22.55 -6.07 9.55
C ARG A 107 21.69 -7.33 9.68
N LEU A 108 20.42 -7.18 10.05
CA LEU A 108 19.50 -8.31 10.23
C LEU A 108 18.58 -8.48 9.02
N GLY A 109 18.39 -7.42 8.25
CA GLY A 109 17.42 -7.35 7.16
C GLY A 109 16.03 -6.91 7.63
N GLY A 110 15.49 -5.87 7.00
CA GLY A 110 14.14 -5.38 7.27
C GLY A 110 13.08 -6.46 7.07
N ASN A 111 13.27 -7.36 6.10
CA ASN A 111 12.39 -8.51 5.89
C ASN A 111 12.44 -9.52 7.06
N SER A 112 13.59 -9.73 7.70
CA SER A 112 13.71 -10.58 8.89
C SER A 112 12.96 -9.96 10.06
N ILE A 113 13.23 -8.69 10.34
CA ILE A 113 12.63 -7.94 11.45
C ILE A 113 11.12 -7.85 11.28
N TYR A 114 10.65 -7.48 10.09
CA TYR A 114 9.22 -7.30 9.82
C TYR A 114 8.42 -8.60 9.90
N SER A 115 8.95 -9.72 9.39
CA SER A 115 8.27 -11.01 9.48
C SER A 115 8.06 -11.44 10.93
N VAL A 116 9.09 -11.24 11.80
CA VAL A 116 8.98 -11.54 13.23
C VAL A 116 8.03 -10.58 13.94
N SER A 117 8.08 -9.28 13.63
CA SER A 117 7.20 -8.27 14.20
C SER A 117 5.72 -8.61 13.98
N ILE A 118 5.33 -8.97 12.74
CA ILE A 118 3.96 -9.43 12.44
C ILE A 118 3.63 -10.74 13.17
N ALA A 119 4.55 -11.71 13.17
CA ALA A 119 4.31 -13.00 13.77
C ALA A 119 4.03 -12.88 15.28
N CYS A 120 4.76 -12.03 16.00
CA CYS A 120 4.52 -11.74 17.42
C CYS A 120 3.13 -11.10 17.62
N LEU A 121 2.79 -10.08 16.84
CA LEU A 121 1.47 -9.45 16.90
C LEU A 121 0.32 -10.46 16.70
N ARG A 122 0.44 -11.32 15.68
CA ARG A 122 -0.56 -12.36 15.40
C ARG A 122 -0.64 -13.43 16.48
N ALA A 123 0.50 -13.80 17.08
CA ALA A 123 0.52 -14.74 18.22
C ALA A 123 -0.21 -14.14 19.43
N ALA A 124 0.05 -12.88 19.75
CA ALA A 124 -0.64 -12.16 20.80
C ALA A 124 -2.15 -12.06 20.56
N ALA A 125 -2.57 -11.69 19.36
CA ALA A 125 -3.99 -11.63 18.99
C ALA A 125 -4.67 -13.01 19.07
N ALA A 126 -3.98 -14.07 18.63
CA ALA A 126 -4.46 -15.44 18.72
C ALA A 126 -4.64 -15.91 20.18
N ALA A 127 -3.69 -15.56 21.08
CA ALA A 127 -3.80 -15.85 22.51
C ALA A 127 -5.03 -15.17 23.13
N HIS A 128 -5.37 -13.97 22.67
CA HIS A 128 -6.58 -13.23 23.07
C HIS A 128 -7.85 -13.71 22.34
N LYS A 129 -7.73 -14.67 21.40
CA LYS A 129 -8.83 -15.18 20.57
C LYS A 129 -9.56 -14.06 19.81
N MET A 130 -8.81 -13.08 19.33
CA MET A 130 -9.32 -11.91 18.61
C MET A 130 -8.74 -11.84 17.21
N PRO A 131 -9.48 -11.33 16.22
CA PRO A 131 -8.89 -10.87 14.97
C PRO A 131 -7.85 -9.78 15.25
N VAL A 132 -6.79 -9.70 14.44
CA VAL A 132 -5.67 -8.77 14.67
C VAL A 132 -6.15 -7.32 14.72
N TYR A 133 -7.05 -6.92 13.80
CA TYR A 133 -7.58 -5.54 13.80
C TYR A 133 -8.27 -5.17 15.12
N ARG A 134 -9.04 -6.12 15.70
CA ARG A 134 -9.75 -5.88 16.98
C ARG A 134 -8.79 -5.85 18.15
N TYR A 135 -7.78 -6.71 18.13
CA TYR A 135 -6.71 -6.72 19.15
C TYR A 135 -5.93 -5.40 19.17
N LEU A 136 -5.50 -4.92 18.00
CA LEU A 136 -4.78 -3.64 17.87
C LEU A 136 -5.63 -2.44 18.27
N ARG A 137 -6.90 -2.43 17.85
CA ARG A 137 -7.79 -1.30 18.12
C ARG A 137 -8.15 -1.18 19.60
N GLY A 138 -8.33 -2.30 20.28
CA GLY A 138 -8.76 -2.33 21.70
C GLY A 138 -10.20 -1.83 21.93
N GLY A 139 -11.00 -1.64 20.88
CA GLY A 139 -12.36 -1.08 20.97
C GLY A 139 -13.29 -1.56 19.85
N VAL A 140 -14.49 -0.98 19.81
CA VAL A 140 -15.51 -1.26 18.79
C VAL A 140 -15.09 -0.64 17.46
N LEU A 141 -15.24 -1.38 16.36
CA LEU A 141 -15.07 -0.87 15.02
C LEU A 141 -16.29 -0.03 14.62
N THR A 142 -16.09 1.25 14.34
CA THR A 142 -17.15 2.19 13.94
C THR A 142 -17.12 2.52 12.46
N ASN A 143 -15.91 2.62 11.88
CA ASN A 143 -15.73 2.95 10.48
C ASN A 143 -14.88 1.89 9.77
N ILE A 144 -15.32 1.52 8.57
CA ILE A 144 -14.58 0.64 7.67
C ILE A 144 -13.95 1.49 6.57
N PRO A 145 -12.66 1.32 6.27
CA PRO A 145 -11.99 2.07 5.19
C PRO A 145 -12.70 1.94 3.85
N LEU A 146 -12.80 3.03 3.08
CA LEU A 146 -13.17 2.94 1.68
C LEU A 146 -12.08 2.16 0.92
N PRO A 147 -12.40 1.01 0.29
CA PRO A 147 -11.44 0.32 -0.56
C PRO A 147 -11.26 1.06 -1.88
N THR A 148 -10.01 1.31 -2.29
CA THR A 148 -9.69 1.69 -3.67
C THR A 148 -9.19 0.48 -4.46
N PHE A 149 -9.45 0.49 -5.77
CA PHE A 149 -9.21 -0.65 -6.65
C PHE A 149 -8.34 -0.24 -7.84
N ASN A 150 -7.13 -0.75 -7.92
CA ASN A 150 -6.26 -0.54 -9.07
C ASN A 150 -6.79 -1.31 -10.28
N VAL A 151 -7.33 -0.62 -11.26
CA VAL A 151 -7.99 -1.25 -12.42
C VAL A 151 -7.21 -1.15 -13.71
N ILE A 152 -6.27 -0.18 -13.83
CA ILE A 152 -5.33 -0.07 -14.95
C ILE A 152 -3.91 0.12 -14.39
N ASN A 153 -2.97 -0.65 -14.96
CA ASN A 153 -1.54 -0.52 -14.68
C ASN A 153 -0.84 0.20 -15.82
N GLY A 154 -0.11 1.25 -15.47
CA GLY A 154 0.90 1.85 -16.32
C GLY A 154 2.23 1.13 -16.25
N GLY A 155 3.29 1.81 -16.68
CA GLY A 155 4.65 1.30 -16.74
C GLY A 155 5.18 1.15 -18.17
N ARG A 156 6.32 0.50 -18.29
CA ARG A 156 6.99 0.29 -19.57
C ARG A 156 6.57 -1.03 -20.19
N TYR A 157 5.83 -0.93 -21.30
CA TYR A 157 5.42 -2.08 -22.11
C TYR A 157 6.17 -2.08 -23.45
N PRO A 158 6.23 -3.21 -24.20
CA PRO A 158 6.91 -3.25 -25.48
C PRO A 158 6.40 -2.25 -26.51
N GLN A 159 5.11 -1.91 -26.46
CA GLN A 159 4.45 -1.03 -27.45
C GLN A 159 4.31 0.42 -27.01
N LEU A 160 4.32 0.68 -25.70
CA LEU A 160 4.12 2.03 -25.16
C LEU A 160 4.66 2.12 -23.73
N THR A 161 4.92 3.35 -23.27
CA THR A 161 5.21 3.66 -21.87
C THR A 161 4.14 4.57 -21.32
N GLN A 162 3.34 4.07 -20.35
CA GLN A 162 2.42 4.90 -19.59
C GLN A 162 3.14 5.45 -18.36
N PRO A 163 3.23 6.79 -18.19
CA PRO A 163 4.02 7.40 -17.11
C PRO A 163 3.49 7.14 -15.70
N PHE A 164 2.16 6.99 -15.55
CA PHE A 164 1.56 6.74 -14.24
C PHE A 164 1.39 5.25 -13.98
N ASN A 165 1.75 4.81 -12.78
CA ASN A 165 1.84 3.40 -12.41
C ASN A 165 0.49 2.73 -12.17
N GLU A 166 -0.43 3.42 -11.45
CA GLU A 166 -1.74 2.85 -11.12
C GLU A 166 -2.86 3.88 -11.32
N PHE A 167 -3.93 3.43 -11.97
CA PHE A 167 -5.19 4.14 -12.09
C PHE A 167 -6.25 3.39 -11.30
N MET A 168 -6.78 4.03 -10.26
CA MET A 168 -7.65 3.40 -9.28
C MET A 168 -9.06 3.94 -9.32
N LEU A 169 -10.04 3.05 -9.09
CA LEU A 169 -11.42 3.41 -8.78
C LEU A 169 -11.58 3.62 -7.27
N ALA A 170 -12.35 4.62 -6.91
CA ALA A 170 -12.79 4.90 -5.55
C ALA A 170 -14.31 5.07 -5.52
N PRO A 171 -15.09 4.06 -5.07
CA PRO A 171 -16.54 4.16 -4.94
C PRO A 171 -16.95 5.03 -3.73
N TRP A 172 -16.56 6.28 -3.71
CA TRP A 172 -16.50 7.18 -2.56
C TRP A 172 -17.86 7.62 -2.00
N LYS A 173 -18.93 7.44 -2.76
CA LYS A 173 -20.32 7.67 -2.35
C LYS A 173 -21.12 6.37 -2.27
N ALA A 174 -20.47 5.22 -2.15
CA ALA A 174 -21.15 3.96 -1.86
C ALA A 174 -21.74 3.99 -0.45
N ASP A 175 -22.89 3.36 -0.27
CA ASP A 175 -23.60 3.34 1.01
C ASP A 175 -23.07 2.25 1.97
N SER A 176 -22.33 1.25 1.42
CA SER A 176 -21.75 0.16 2.19
C SER A 176 -20.48 -0.38 1.53
N VAL A 177 -19.73 -1.20 2.28
CA VAL A 177 -18.54 -1.89 1.75
C VAL A 177 -18.91 -2.85 0.63
N GLU A 178 -20.03 -3.55 0.79
CA GLU A 178 -20.57 -4.50 -0.17
C GLU A 178 -20.87 -3.80 -1.50
N GLU A 179 -21.56 -2.65 -1.46
CA GLU A 179 -21.83 -1.86 -2.65
C GLU A 179 -20.54 -1.33 -3.27
N ALA A 180 -19.59 -0.82 -2.46
CA ALA A 180 -18.31 -0.34 -2.98
C ALA A 180 -17.55 -1.43 -3.76
N VAL A 181 -17.54 -2.65 -3.23
CA VAL A 181 -16.92 -3.81 -3.89
C VAL A 181 -17.68 -4.20 -5.15
N GLU A 182 -19.01 -4.27 -5.11
CA GLU A 182 -19.86 -4.61 -6.26
C GLU A 182 -19.64 -3.62 -7.43
N LEU A 183 -19.70 -2.33 -7.14
CA LEU A 183 -19.49 -1.26 -8.15
C LEU A 183 -18.10 -1.38 -8.80
N ALA A 184 -17.05 -1.56 -7.99
CA ALA A 184 -15.70 -1.68 -8.50
C ALA A 184 -15.49 -2.93 -9.38
N VAL A 185 -16.04 -4.08 -8.97
CA VAL A 185 -15.98 -5.33 -9.77
C VAL A 185 -16.74 -5.18 -11.07
N LYS A 186 -17.94 -4.59 -11.04
CA LYS A 186 -18.76 -4.33 -12.24
C LYS A 186 -18.04 -3.41 -13.24
N VAL A 187 -17.44 -2.33 -12.75
CA VAL A 187 -16.67 -1.41 -13.60
C VAL A 187 -15.40 -2.08 -14.13
N TYR A 188 -14.67 -2.84 -13.30
CA TYR A 188 -13.47 -3.57 -13.75
C TYR A 188 -13.76 -4.56 -14.89
N GLN A 189 -14.89 -5.26 -14.82
CA GLN A 189 -15.33 -6.18 -15.89
C GLN A 189 -15.77 -5.42 -17.14
N ARG A 190 -16.49 -4.29 -16.98
CA ARG A 190 -16.90 -3.42 -18.10
C ARG A 190 -15.69 -2.81 -18.80
N LEU A 191 -14.67 -2.42 -18.03
CA LEU A 191 -13.45 -1.81 -18.53
C LEU A 191 -12.69 -2.70 -19.53
N GLU A 192 -12.72 -4.05 -19.37
CA GLU A 192 -12.18 -4.97 -20.37
C GLU A 192 -12.80 -4.74 -21.75
N GLN A 193 -14.12 -4.56 -21.80
CA GLN A 193 -14.86 -4.36 -23.05
C GLN A 193 -14.59 -2.97 -23.64
N VAL A 194 -14.51 -1.94 -22.79
CA VAL A 194 -14.20 -0.58 -23.23
C VAL A 194 -12.81 -0.52 -23.84
N ILE A 195 -11.80 -1.06 -23.15
CA ILE A 195 -10.43 -1.12 -23.66
C ILE A 195 -10.36 -1.96 -24.94
N SER A 196 -11.05 -3.10 -25.01
CA SER A 196 -11.09 -3.91 -26.25
C SER A 196 -11.64 -3.13 -27.43
N ARG A 197 -12.71 -2.34 -27.27
CA ARG A 197 -13.24 -1.47 -28.33
C ARG A 197 -12.21 -0.43 -28.77
N TYR A 198 -11.53 0.22 -27.83
CA TYR A 198 -10.47 1.18 -28.11
C TYR A 198 -9.30 0.54 -28.89
N LEU A 199 -8.96 -0.71 -28.59
CA LEU A 199 -7.91 -1.48 -29.27
C LEU A 199 -8.37 -2.15 -30.58
N GLY A 200 -9.50 -1.76 -31.15
CA GLY A 200 -10.03 -2.32 -32.40
C GLY A 200 -10.48 -3.78 -32.29
N GLY A 201 -11.03 -4.17 -31.15
CA GLY A 201 -11.53 -5.51 -30.86
C GLY A 201 -10.49 -6.49 -30.29
N LYS A 202 -9.26 -6.04 -30.08
CA LYS A 202 -8.23 -6.88 -29.44
C LYS A 202 -8.47 -7.00 -27.94
N LYS A 203 -8.29 -8.21 -27.41
CA LYS A 203 -8.39 -8.43 -25.96
C LYS A 203 -7.24 -7.71 -25.21
N PRO A 204 -7.51 -6.90 -24.17
CA PRO A 204 -6.46 -6.35 -23.34
C PRO A 204 -5.79 -7.45 -22.52
N PHE A 205 -4.52 -7.29 -22.21
CA PHE A 205 -3.79 -8.15 -21.29
C PHE A 205 -3.74 -7.53 -19.89
N LEU A 206 -3.36 -8.34 -18.90
CA LEU A 206 -3.19 -7.86 -17.52
C LEU A 206 -1.83 -7.18 -17.37
N GLY A 207 -1.82 -6.08 -16.66
CA GLY A 207 -0.60 -5.43 -16.20
C GLY A 207 0.05 -6.19 -15.03
N GLY A 208 1.23 -5.72 -14.62
CA GLY A 208 2.06 -6.36 -13.59
C GLY A 208 1.44 -6.45 -12.20
N SER A 209 0.37 -5.69 -11.95
CA SER A 209 -0.37 -5.66 -10.69
C SER A 209 -1.85 -6.05 -10.85
N TYR A 210 -2.18 -6.88 -11.84
CA TYR A 210 -3.51 -7.45 -12.13
C TYR A 210 -4.61 -6.45 -12.54
N GLY A 211 -4.35 -5.15 -12.63
CA GLY A 211 -5.13 -4.22 -13.42
C GLY A 211 -4.95 -4.50 -14.91
N TRP A 212 -5.79 -3.98 -15.78
CA TRP A 212 -5.58 -4.04 -17.22
C TRP A 212 -4.33 -3.23 -17.60
N ALA A 213 -3.52 -3.73 -18.49
CA ALA A 213 -2.39 -2.95 -19.00
C ALA A 213 -2.90 -1.70 -19.71
N ALA A 214 -2.28 -0.56 -19.43
CA ALA A 214 -2.70 0.71 -20.01
C ALA A 214 -2.70 0.67 -21.54
N PRO A 215 -3.82 1.04 -22.19
CA PRO A 215 -3.95 0.99 -23.64
C PRO A 215 -3.36 2.19 -24.37
N SER A 216 -2.95 3.22 -23.64
CA SER A 216 -2.40 4.49 -24.16
C SER A 216 -1.25 4.97 -23.27
N ASP A 217 -0.32 5.72 -23.83
CA ASP A 217 0.73 6.45 -23.12
C ASP A 217 0.25 7.81 -22.57
N ASP A 218 -0.97 8.24 -22.91
CA ASP A 218 -1.60 9.45 -22.40
C ASP A 218 -2.52 9.13 -21.21
N PRO A 219 -2.24 9.64 -19.99
CA PRO A 219 -3.10 9.46 -18.83
C PRO A 219 -4.53 9.98 -18.99
N ASP A 220 -4.74 11.03 -19.80
CA ASP A 220 -6.07 11.56 -20.09
C ASP A 220 -6.92 10.53 -20.84
N VAL A 221 -6.36 9.88 -21.86
CA VAL A 221 -7.03 8.79 -22.59
C VAL A 221 -7.38 7.63 -21.67
N VAL A 222 -6.49 7.26 -20.76
CA VAL A 222 -6.76 6.19 -19.77
C VAL A 222 -7.93 6.55 -18.87
N LEU A 223 -7.96 7.77 -18.33
CA LEU A 223 -9.07 8.25 -17.50
C LEU A 223 -10.38 8.37 -18.28
N GLN A 224 -10.35 8.76 -19.57
CA GLN A 224 -11.54 8.77 -20.44
C GLN A 224 -12.15 7.37 -20.57
N LEU A 225 -11.32 6.35 -20.78
CA LEU A 225 -11.79 4.96 -20.88
C LEU A 225 -12.36 4.46 -19.55
N MET A 226 -11.77 4.85 -18.42
CA MET A 226 -12.32 4.56 -17.09
C MET A 226 -13.67 5.25 -16.89
N ALA A 227 -13.78 6.54 -17.21
CA ALA A 227 -15.03 7.30 -17.12
C ALA A 227 -16.11 6.68 -17.99
N GLN A 228 -15.78 6.28 -19.22
CA GLN A 228 -16.72 5.58 -20.10
C GLN A 228 -17.22 4.26 -19.46
N ALA A 229 -16.34 3.46 -18.85
CA ALA A 229 -16.74 2.21 -18.19
C ALA A 229 -17.66 2.49 -16.99
N VAL A 230 -17.39 3.53 -16.23
CA VAL A 230 -18.20 3.98 -15.08
C VAL A 230 -19.61 4.44 -15.56
N GLU A 231 -19.69 5.25 -16.62
CA GLU A 231 -20.94 5.69 -17.23
C GLU A 231 -21.76 4.51 -17.77
N GLU A 232 -21.13 3.59 -18.51
CA GLU A 232 -21.79 2.38 -19.03
C GLU A 232 -22.30 1.45 -17.90
N CYS A 233 -21.76 1.56 -16.69
CA CYS A 233 -22.23 0.87 -15.49
C CYS A 233 -23.33 1.63 -14.74
N GLY A 234 -23.60 2.89 -15.07
CA GLY A 234 -24.62 3.74 -14.45
C GLY A 234 -24.27 4.13 -12.99
N CYS A 235 -22.99 4.35 -12.69
CA CYS A 235 -22.52 4.66 -11.32
C CYS A 235 -21.58 5.89 -11.27
N ALA A 236 -21.69 6.81 -12.23
CA ALA A 236 -20.83 7.99 -12.32
C ALA A 236 -20.95 8.91 -11.10
N ASP A 237 -22.11 9.01 -10.50
CA ASP A 237 -22.41 9.81 -9.31
C ASP A 237 -21.79 9.24 -8.02
N LYS A 238 -21.43 7.95 -8.01
CA LYS A 238 -20.82 7.24 -6.86
C LYS A 238 -19.32 7.02 -6.99
N MET A 239 -18.72 7.34 -8.15
CA MET A 239 -17.35 6.98 -8.47
C MET A 239 -16.41 8.18 -8.55
N ALA A 240 -15.24 8.04 -7.94
CA ALA A 240 -14.10 8.93 -8.13
C ALA A 240 -12.85 8.10 -8.49
N TYR A 241 -11.73 8.79 -8.73
CA TYR A 241 -10.47 8.18 -9.15
C TYR A 241 -9.36 8.50 -8.16
N CYS A 242 -8.32 7.68 -8.16
CA CYS A 242 -7.06 7.97 -7.51
C CYS A 242 -5.91 7.57 -8.45
N LEU A 243 -4.80 8.28 -8.38
CA LEU A 243 -3.63 8.04 -9.21
C LEU A 243 -2.43 7.71 -8.33
N ASP A 244 -1.65 6.72 -8.74
CA ASP A 244 -0.30 6.47 -8.25
C ASP A 244 0.65 6.68 -9.43
N CYS A 245 1.44 7.74 -9.37
CA CYS A 245 2.33 8.10 -10.46
C CYS A 245 3.66 7.36 -10.40
N ALA A 246 4.15 7.02 -9.20
CA ALA A 246 5.46 6.39 -8.96
C ALA A 246 6.57 7.02 -9.82
N SER A 247 6.61 8.36 -9.85
CA SER A 247 7.35 9.11 -10.87
C SER A 247 8.87 8.97 -10.78
N SER A 248 9.39 8.41 -9.67
CA SER A 248 10.83 8.05 -9.55
C SER A 248 11.29 7.10 -10.66
N GLU A 249 10.41 6.19 -11.13
CA GLU A 249 10.71 5.25 -12.22
C GLU A 249 10.86 5.92 -13.59
N MET A 250 10.26 7.10 -13.76
CA MET A 250 10.26 7.88 -15.00
C MET A 250 11.23 9.06 -14.95
N TYR A 251 11.84 9.32 -13.80
CA TYR A 251 12.76 10.44 -13.59
C TYR A 251 14.17 10.15 -14.10
N ASP A 252 14.77 11.11 -14.77
CA ASP A 252 16.15 11.08 -15.21
C ASP A 252 16.94 12.18 -14.49
N ARG A 253 17.82 11.76 -13.57
CA ARG A 253 18.65 12.67 -12.76
C ARG A 253 19.66 13.48 -13.57
N HIS A 254 20.06 13.01 -14.77
CA HIS A 254 21.04 13.71 -15.60
C HIS A 254 20.44 14.91 -16.33
N THR A 255 19.17 14.80 -16.71
CA THR A 255 18.47 15.85 -17.47
C THR A 255 17.49 16.63 -16.61
N ASP A 256 17.27 16.22 -15.36
CA ASP A 256 16.24 16.77 -14.44
C ASP A 256 14.84 16.80 -15.10
N THR A 257 14.47 15.70 -15.76
CA THR A 257 13.21 15.60 -16.51
C THR A 257 12.52 14.26 -16.24
N TYR A 258 11.22 14.21 -16.51
CA TYR A 258 10.40 13.03 -16.42
C TYR A 258 10.06 12.49 -17.81
N LEU A 259 10.04 11.16 -17.98
CA LEU A 259 9.51 10.53 -19.16
C LEU A 259 7.97 10.55 -19.08
N TYR A 260 7.31 11.21 -20.03
CA TYR A 260 5.85 11.31 -20.11
C TYR A 260 5.39 10.82 -21.49
N GLY A 261 4.96 9.57 -21.54
CA GLY A 261 4.73 8.88 -22.80
C GLY A 261 6.02 8.75 -23.62
N SER A 262 6.04 9.31 -24.82
CA SER A 262 7.20 9.32 -25.71
C SER A 262 8.08 10.57 -25.58
N ARG A 263 7.71 11.53 -24.75
CA ARG A 263 8.42 12.82 -24.59
C ARG A 263 8.99 12.97 -23.19
N ARG A 264 9.93 13.89 -23.03
CA ARG A 264 10.41 14.35 -21.73
C ARG A 264 9.74 15.68 -21.36
N VAL A 265 9.39 15.81 -20.09
CA VAL A 265 8.76 17.01 -19.53
C VAL A 265 9.52 17.49 -18.30
N SER A 266 9.46 18.77 -18.02
CA SER A 266 9.98 19.35 -16.78
C SER A 266 9.05 19.00 -15.59
N ARG A 267 9.52 19.32 -14.39
CA ARG A 267 8.71 19.26 -13.16
C ARG A 267 7.43 20.08 -13.27
N GLU A 268 7.58 21.31 -13.75
CA GLU A 268 6.48 22.27 -13.88
C GLU A 268 5.42 21.75 -14.87
N GLU A 269 5.85 21.23 -16.02
CA GLU A 269 4.96 20.62 -17.01
C GLU A 269 4.22 19.40 -16.45
N LEU A 270 4.90 18.54 -15.65
CA LEU A 270 4.27 17.39 -15.01
C LEU A 270 3.18 17.82 -14.01
N ILE A 271 3.47 18.84 -13.19
CA ILE A 271 2.49 19.42 -12.26
C ILE A 271 1.32 20.05 -13.03
N ASP A 272 1.58 20.72 -14.17
CA ASP A 272 0.54 21.30 -15.02
C ASP A 272 -0.37 20.23 -15.63
N HIS A 273 0.18 19.14 -16.13
CA HIS A 273 -0.60 18.01 -16.60
C HIS A 273 -1.49 17.41 -15.51
N ALA A 274 -0.95 17.24 -14.29
CA ALA A 274 -1.75 16.79 -13.15
C ALA A 274 -2.90 17.77 -12.85
N ALA A 275 -2.64 19.08 -12.87
CA ALA A 275 -3.67 20.10 -12.68
C ALA A 275 -4.77 20.06 -13.75
N GLU A 276 -4.44 19.73 -15.01
CA GLU A 276 -5.42 19.52 -16.07
C GLU A 276 -6.31 18.31 -15.81
N LEU A 277 -5.74 17.20 -15.38
CA LEU A 277 -6.50 15.98 -15.06
C LEU A 277 -7.48 16.21 -13.91
N ILE A 278 -7.03 16.91 -12.84
CA ILE A 278 -7.88 17.25 -11.68
C ILE A 278 -9.09 18.10 -12.08
N ARG A 279 -8.94 19.01 -13.06
CA ARG A 279 -10.07 19.81 -13.55
C ARG A 279 -11.09 19.00 -14.35
N LYS A 280 -10.67 17.91 -14.98
CA LYS A 280 -11.52 17.08 -15.85
C LYS A 280 -12.21 15.94 -15.08
N TYR A 281 -11.55 15.38 -14.07
CA TYR A 281 -11.97 14.16 -13.40
C TYR A 281 -12.04 14.34 -11.88
N PRO A 282 -12.98 13.67 -11.19
CA PRO A 282 -13.04 13.66 -9.72
C PRO A 282 -11.93 12.80 -9.14
N ILE A 283 -10.73 13.38 -8.98
CA ILE A 283 -9.55 12.70 -8.43
C ILE A 283 -9.43 13.04 -6.94
N LEU A 284 -9.50 12.01 -6.07
CA LEU A 284 -9.40 12.18 -4.62
C LEU A 284 -7.96 12.46 -4.19
N PHE A 285 -7.02 11.66 -4.69
CA PHE A 285 -5.61 11.86 -4.37
C PHE A 285 -4.68 11.49 -5.54
N ILE A 286 -3.50 12.06 -5.52
CA ILE A 286 -2.37 11.73 -6.38
C ILE A 286 -1.20 11.32 -5.48
N GLU A 287 -0.69 10.11 -5.69
CA GLU A 287 0.44 9.52 -4.98
C GLU A 287 1.70 9.66 -5.83
N ASP A 288 2.80 10.08 -5.19
CA ASP A 288 4.15 10.17 -5.77
C ASP A 288 4.20 10.81 -7.16
N LEU A 289 3.57 11.99 -7.28
CA LEU A 289 3.55 12.76 -8.54
C LEU A 289 4.96 13.08 -9.03
N LEU A 290 5.92 13.21 -8.12
CA LEU A 290 7.30 13.58 -8.40
C LEU A 290 8.26 12.53 -7.83
N ALA A 291 9.53 12.60 -8.22
CA ALA A 291 10.57 11.70 -7.74
C ALA A 291 10.76 11.80 -6.22
N GLU A 292 11.10 10.68 -5.59
CA GLU A 292 11.16 10.49 -4.13
C GLU A 292 12.10 11.42 -3.35
N ASP A 293 13.03 12.10 -4.02
CA ASP A 293 13.94 13.09 -3.44
C ASP A 293 13.68 14.53 -3.93
N ASP A 294 12.62 14.75 -4.71
CA ASP A 294 12.27 16.07 -5.22
C ASP A 294 11.42 16.89 -4.21
N TRP A 295 12.05 17.22 -3.08
CA TRP A 295 11.40 17.94 -1.97
C TRP A 295 10.78 19.28 -2.37
N ASP A 296 11.46 20.04 -3.23
CA ASP A 296 10.98 21.35 -3.70
C ASP A 296 9.82 21.22 -4.67
N GLY A 297 9.87 20.18 -5.51
CA GLY A 297 8.78 19.86 -6.41
C GLY A 297 7.51 19.46 -5.68
N PHE A 298 7.59 18.63 -4.62
CA PHE A 298 6.43 18.30 -3.80
C PHE A 298 5.81 19.54 -3.13
N VAL A 299 6.62 20.49 -2.65
CA VAL A 299 6.13 21.78 -2.12
C VAL A 299 5.40 22.57 -3.21
N GLN A 300 5.98 22.69 -4.41
CA GLN A 300 5.36 23.38 -5.56
C GLN A 300 4.03 22.69 -5.97
N ALA A 301 4.03 21.36 -6.07
CA ALA A 301 2.83 20.58 -6.40
C ALA A 301 1.73 20.83 -5.37
N HIS A 302 2.05 20.74 -4.07
CA HIS A 302 1.08 20.94 -2.99
C HIS A 302 0.51 22.38 -2.98
N GLN A 303 1.31 23.38 -3.36
CA GLN A 303 0.83 24.76 -3.49
C GLN A 303 -0.11 24.93 -4.70
N LYS A 304 0.18 24.25 -5.82
CA LYS A 304 -0.54 24.43 -7.09
C LYS A 304 -1.78 23.55 -7.22
N LEU A 305 -1.71 22.31 -6.77
CA LEU A 305 -2.78 21.33 -6.92
C LEU A 305 -3.80 21.46 -5.78
N LYS A 306 -4.75 22.34 -5.93
CA LYS A 306 -5.85 22.53 -4.94
C LYS A 306 -7.04 21.64 -5.28
N GLY A 307 -7.72 21.14 -4.25
CA GLY A 307 -8.90 20.27 -4.43
C GLY A 307 -8.59 18.78 -4.56
N VAL A 308 -7.32 18.38 -4.54
CA VAL A 308 -6.85 17.00 -4.51
C VAL A 308 -5.89 16.81 -3.34
N LYS A 309 -5.77 15.60 -2.80
CA LYS A 309 -4.77 15.29 -1.78
C LYS A 309 -3.48 14.78 -2.41
N LEU A 310 -2.35 15.38 -2.04
CA LEU A 310 -1.03 14.92 -2.46
C LEU A 310 -0.49 13.94 -1.41
N ILE A 311 -0.20 12.71 -1.83
CA ILE A 311 0.17 11.60 -0.96
C ILE A 311 1.58 11.11 -1.30
N GLY A 312 2.40 10.82 -0.28
CA GLY A 312 3.74 10.27 -0.47
C GLY A 312 3.77 8.77 -0.14
N ASP A 313 4.29 7.95 -1.08
CA ASP A 313 4.67 6.56 -0.88
C ASP A 313 6.19 6.44 -0.78
N ASP A 314 6.91 6.32 -1.90
CA ASP A 314 8.38 6.27 -1.93
C ASP A 314 9.02 7.57 -1.40
N PHE A 315 8.33 8.70 -1.53
CA PHE A 315 8.71 9.97 -0.92
C PHE A 315 8.81 9.90 0.61
N ILE A 316 8.00 9.07 1.28
CA ILE A 316 7.92 8.96 2.74
C ILE A 316 8.43 7.62 3.27
N VAL A 317 8.20 6.50 2.55
CA VAL A 317 8.54 5.12 2.90
C VAL A 317 8.09 4.72 4.32
N THR A 318 6.91 5.17 4.73
CA THR A 318 6.36 4.94 6.10
C THR A 318 7.32 5.43 7.21
N ASN A 319 8.28 6.30 6.90
CA ASN A 319 9.30 6.78 7.82
C ASN A 319 8.85 8.08 8.51
N ARG A 320 8.75 8.05 9.85
CA ARG A 320 8.29 9.19 10.65
C ARG A 320 9.13 10.45 10.44
N ARG A 321 10.47 10.34 10.31
CA ARG A 321 11.36 11.50 10.13
C ARG A 321 11.14 12.16 8.76
N ARG A 322 10.97 11.34 7.71
CA ARG A 322 10.64 11.86 6.37
C ARG A 322 9.27 12.52 6.35
N LEU A 323 8.26 11.89 7.00
CA LEU A 323 6.92 12.45 7.11
C LEU A 323 6.92 13.78 7.87
N GLN A 324 7.65 13.88 8.98
CA GLN A 324 7.81 15.12 9.73
C GLN A 324 8.43 16.24 8.87
N LYS A 325 9.53 15.94 8.16
CA LYS A 325 10.16 16.88 7.25
C LYS A 325 9.21 17.34 6.14
N ALA A 326 8.42 16.43 5.58
CA ALA A 326 7.44 16.76 4.54
C ALA A 326 6.31 17.65 5.08
N TYR A 327 5.80 17.36 6.28
CA TYR A 327 4.80 18.17 6.97
C TYR A 327 5.31 19.59 7.25
N GLU A 328 6.49 19.73 7.85
CA GLU A 328 7.13 21.03 8.15
C GLU A 328 7.35 21.88 6.91
N ARG A 329 7.53 21.26 5.76
CA ARG A 329 7.67 21.91 4.45
C ARG A 329 6.36 22.15 3.72
N HIS A 330 5.23 21.72 4.25
CA HIS A 330 3.94 21.75 3.56
C HIS A 330 3.97 21.07 2.19
N ALA A 331 4.57 19.88 2.13
CA ALA A 331 4.84 19.16 0.89
C ALA A 331 3.76 18.12 0.52
N LEU A 332 2.84 17.78 1.45
CA LEU A 332 1.84 16.73 1.24
C LEU A 332 0.65 16.85 2.22
N ASP A 333 -0.42 16.09 1.92
CA ASP A 333 -1.61 15.95 2.77
C ASP A 333 -1.67 14.60 3.52
N GLY A 334 -0.79 13.65 3.20
CA GLY A 334 -0.79 12.33 3.80
C GLY A 334 0.24 11.39 3.19
N PHE A 335 0.21 10.14 3.63
CA PHE A 335 1.19 9.15 3.19
C PHE A 335 0.57 7.75 3.05
N ILE A 336 1.24 6.92 2.26
CA ILE A 336 0.95 5.49 2.15
C ILE A 336 1.63 4.74 3.29
N LEU A 337 0.84 3.99 4.06
CA LEU A 337 1.35 3.17 5.15
C LEU A 337 1.64 1.76 4.63
N LYS A 338 2.91 1.39 4.59
CA LYS A 338 3.42 0.06 4.26
C LYS A 338 4.45 -0.37 5.31
N PRO A 339 4.07 -1.10 6.36
CA PRO A 339 4.98 -1.38 7.48
C PRO A 339 6.29 -2.07 7.09
N ASN A 340 6.29 -2.84 5.99
CA ASN A 340 7.51 -3.47 5.49
C ASN A 340 8.56 -2.46 4.98
N GLN A 341 8.15 -1.23 4.59
CA GLN A 341 9.08 -0.18 4.16
C GLN A 341 9.92 0.35 5.34
N VAL A 342 9.36 0.39 6.53
CA VAL A 342 10.06 0.86 7.74
C VAL A 342 10.60 -0.29 8.59
N GLY A 343 9.97 -1.47 8.55
CA GLY A 343 10.51 -2.73 9.06
C GLY A 343 9.92 -3.22 10.37
N THR A 344 9.11 -2.45 11.12
CA THR A 344 8.37 -2.92 12.29
C THR A 344 6.95 -2.39 12.34
N ILE A 345 6.08 -3.11 13.04
CA ILE A 345 4.71 -2.65 13.32
C ILE A 345 4.74 -1.39 14.20
N THR A 346 5.62 -1.36 15.20
CA THR A 346 5.75 -0.21 16.11
C THR A 346 6.12 1.07 15.36
N GLU A 347 7.14 1.05 14.49
CA GLU A 347 7.53 2.23 13.70
C GLU A 347 6.41 2.70 12.77
N ALA A 348 5.66 1.76 12.17
CA ALA A 348 4.52 2.10 11.32
C ALA A 348 3.39 2.77 12.11
N LEU A 349 3.07 2.25 13.31
CA LEU A 349 2.08 2.85 14.21
C LEU A 349 2.52 4.22 14.76
N ASP A 350 3.81 4.40 15.07
CA ASP A 350 4.37 5.69 15.49
C ASP A 350 4.32 6.72 14.36
N THR A 351 4.49 6.31 13.11
CA THR A 351 4.33 7.18 11.93
C THR A 351 2.86 7.58 11.74
N HIS A 352 1.94 6.62 11.88
CA HIS A 352 0.50 6.90 11.86
C HIS A 352 0.09 7.87 12.98
N ALA A 353 0.53 7.66 14.22
CA ALA A 353 0.22 8.53 15.35
C ALA A 353 0.70 9.98 15.11
N TYR A 354 1.88 10.14 14.51
CA TYR A 354 2.38 11.44 14.08
C TYR A 354 1.47 12.08 13.01
N ALA A 355 1.09 11.32 12.00
CA ALA A 355 0.19 11.77 10.93
C ALA A 355 -1.15 12.25 11.51
N GLN A 356 -1.78 11.42 12.35
CA GLN A 356 -3.06 11.73 13.00
C GLN A 356 -2.99 13.01 13.83
N SER A 357 -1.91 13.19 14.62
CA SER A 357 -1.72 14.39 15.45
C SER A 357 -1.55 15.67 14.64
N ASN A 358 -1.21 15.58 13.36
CA ASN A 358 -0.99 16.71 12.46
C ASN A 358 -2.03 16.81 11.33
N GLY A 359 -3.14 16.05 11.41
CA GLY A 359 -4.23 16.10 10.43
C GLY A 359 -3.85 15.55 9.05
N LEU A 360 -2.80 14.73 8.97
CA LEU A 360 -2.38 14.08 7.73
C LEU A 360 -3.13 12.76 7.52
N LEU A 361 -3.45 12.46 6.27
CA LEU A 361 -4.07 11.19 5.89
C LEU A 361 -3.07 10.03 6.00
N THR A 362 -3.55 8.90 6.53
CA THR A 362 -2.85 7.62 6.48
C THR A 362 -3.63 6.68 5.58
N ILE A 363 -2.99 6.15 4.53
CA ILE A 363 -3.61 5.24 3.56
C ILE A 363 -2.86 3.90 3.60
N PRO A 364 -3.35 2.89 4.34
CA PRO A 364 -2.76 1.56 4.34
C PRO A 364 -2.82 0.94 2.94
N SER A 365 -1.70 0.37 2.50
CA SER A 365 -1.55 -0.20 1.18
C SER A 365 -0.84 -1.55 1.20
N GLY A 366 -1.37 -2.55 0.50
CA GLY A 366 -0.72 -3.82 0.27
C GLY A 366 0.43 -3.72 -0.73
N ARG A 367 1.39 -4.64 -0.64
CA ARG A 367 2.43 -4.83 -1.67
C ARG A 367 1.94 -5.81 -2.73
N SER A 368 2.31 -5.58 -3.98
CA SER A 368 2.03 -6.53 -5.06
C SER A 368 2.80 -7.85 -4.85
N GLY A 369 2.07 -8.94 -4.67
CA GLY A 369 2.63 -10.23 -4.28
C GLY A 369 2.56 -10.52 -2.76
N GLY A 370 1.95 -9.63 -1.98
CA GLY A 370 1.94 -9.65 -0.53
C GLY A 370 1.04 -10.68 0.14
N ALA A 371 1.29 -11.97 -0.08
CA ALA A 371 0.64 -13.02 0.70
C ALA A 371 1.03 -12.92 2.18
N GLY A 372 0.06 -13.10 3.09
CA GLY A 372 0.30 -13.03 4.54
C GLY A 372 0.53 -11.62 5.10
N ASP A 373 0.25 -10.60 4.33
CA ASP A 373 0.29 -9.20 4.69
C ASP A 373 -0.71 -8.85 5.83
N ILE A 374 -0.43 -7.76 6.56
CA ILE A 374 -1.26 -7.30 7.68
C ILE A 374 -2.07 -6.03 7.35
N VAL A 375 -2.02 -5.58 6.12
CA VAL A 375 -2.53 -4.25 5.74
C VAL A 375 -4.03 -4.09 5.95
N ALA A 376 -4.82 -5.14 5.68
CA ALA A 376 -6.27 -5.08 5.93
C ALA A 376 -6.58 -4.95 7.43
N ASP A 377 -5.83 -5.68 8.28
CA ASP A 377 -5.97 -5.56 9.73
C ASP A 377 -5.58 -4.15 10.22
N LEU A 378 -4.49 -3.58 9.68
CA LEU A 378 -4.09 -2.21 10.02
C LEU A 378 -5.12 -1.18 9.54
N ALA A 379 -5.62 -1.31 8.32
CA ALA A 379 -6.62 -0.41 7.78
C ALA A 379 -7.89 -0.36 8.66
N LEU A 380 -8.35 -1.52 9.13
CA LEU A 380 -9.48 -1.66 10.05
C LEU A 380 -9.13 -1.15 11.47
N ALA A 381 -7.97 -1.54 12.02
CA ALA A 381 -7.57 -1.15 13.36
C ALA A 381 -7.42 0.37 13.52
N LEU A 382 -6.86 1.03 12.51
CA LEU A 382 -6.64 2.47 12.49
C LEU A 382 -7.89 3.26 12.05
N GLU A 383 -8.95 2.57 11.62
CA GLU A 383 -10.10 3.19 10.92
C GLU A 383 -9.65 4.21 9.87
N ALA A 384 -8.66 3.81 9.07
CA ALA A 384 -8.15 4.68 8.03
C ALA A 384 -9.29 5.09 7.06
N PRO A 385 -9.36 6.35 6.60
CA PRO A 385 -10.44 6.76 5.69
C PRO A 385 -10.46 5.96 4.38
N ILE A 386 -9.29 5.61 3.87
CA ILE A 386 -9.10 4.91 2.59
C ILE A 386 -8.08 3.77 2.79
N SER A 387 -8.24 2.70 2.02
CA SER A 387 -7.23 1.63 1.88
C SER A 387 -6.98 1.28 0.40
N LYS A 388 -5.71 1.06 0.03
CA LYS A 388 -5.32 0.58 -1.30
C LYS A 388 -5.27 -0.95 -1.30
N ASN A 389 -6.24 -1.60 -1.97
CA ASN A 389 -6.40 -3.06 -1.95
C ASN A 389 -5.90 -3.73 -3.23
N GLY A 390 -5.50 -2.96 -4.25
CA GLY A 390 -5.09 -3.44 -5.56
C GLY A 390 -6.27 -3.81 -6.45
N ALA A 391 -6.02 -4.57 -7.54
CA ALA A 391 -7.08 -4.98 -8.47
C ALA A 391 -8.08 -5.94 -7.80
N PRO A 392 -9.37 -5.93 -8.19
CA PRO A 392 -10.34 -6.91 -7.71
C PRO A 392 -10.13 -8.28 -8.39
N LYS A 393 -8.90 -8.77 -8.33
CA LYS A 393 -8.43 -10.00 -8.97
C LYS A 393 -7.17 -10.49 -8.26
N SER A 394 -6.90 -11.79 -8.31
CA SER A 394 -5.86 -12.53 -7.59
C SER A 394 -6.16 -12.75 -6.10
N GLY A 395 -5.64 -13.88 -5.58
CA GLY A 395 -5.99 -14.36 -4.25
C GLY A 395 -5.59 -13.40 -3.12
N GLU A 396 -4.37 -12.86 -3.16
CA GLU A 396 -3.84 -12.00 -2.10
C GLU A 396 -4.54 -10.63 -2.02
N ARG A 397 -5.11 -10.17 -3.15
CA ARG A 397 -5.86 -8.90 -3.20
C ARG A 397 -7.30 -9.10 -2.75
N LEU A 398 -7.93 -10.16 -3.25
CA LEU A 398 -9.28 -10.54 -2.83
C LEU A 398 -9.34 -10.88 -1.34
N ASP A 399 -8.26 -11.43 -0.76
CA ASP A 399 -8.22 -11.69 0.68
C ASP A 399 -8.33 -10.40 1.51
N LYS A 400 -7.65 -9.33 1.10
CA LYS A 400 -7.78 -8.00 1.73
C LYS A 400 -9.20 -7.44 1.61
N ILE A 401 -9.77 -7.49 0.40
CA ILE A 401 -11.15 -7.06 0.14
C ILE A 401 -12.13 -7.90 0.98
N ASN A 402 -11.96 -9.22 1.01
CA ASN A 402 -12.78 -10.12 1.80
C ASN A 402 -12.64 -9.87 3.31
N SER A 403 -11.48 -9.39 3.77
CA SER A 403 -11.30 -9.02 5.18
C SER A 403 -12.15 -7.80 5.56
N LEU A 404 -12.30 -6.81 4.66
CA LEU A 404 -13.21 -5.68 4.87
C LEU A 404 -14.69 -6.16 4.89
N LEU A 405 -15.08 -7.03 3.97
CA LEU A 405 -16.43 -7.62 3.93
C LEU A 405 -16.76 -8.42 5.19
N ARG A 406 -15.82 -9.26 5.67
CA ARG A 406 -15.97 -9.98 6.93
C ARG A 406 -16.10 -9.03 8.12
N ALA A 407 -15.25 -7.98 8.17
CA ALA A 407 -15.30 -6.98 9.24
C ALA A 407 -16.65 -6.24 9.26
N SER A 408 -17.21 -5.90 8.08
CA SER A 408 -18.56 -5.31 7.95
C SER A 408 -19.62 -6.27 8.53
N SER A 409 -19.61 -7.52 8.11
CA SER A 409 -20.54 -8.55 8.58
C SER A 409 -20.44 -8.80 10.10
N ASP A 410 -19.21 -8.84 10.65
CA ASP A 410 -18.95 -9.09 12.07
C ASP A 410 -19.24 -7.87 12.97
N ASN A 411 -19.37 -6.69 12.38
CA ASN A 411 -19.64 -5.43 13.09
C ASN A 411 -20.79 -4.65 12.42
N PRO A 412 -22.05 -5.11 12.55
CA PRO A 412 -23.18 -4.55 11.79
C PRO A 412 -23.53 -3.11 12.16
N ALA A 413 -22.96 -2.56 13.24
CA ALA A 413 -23.07 -1.15 13.60
C ALA A 413 -21.96 -0.27 13.00
N SER A 414 -21.01 -0.86 12.28
CA SER A 414 -19.98 -0.10 11.57
C SER A 414 -20.50 0.43 10.24
N HIS A 415 -19.90 1.50 9.77
CA HIS A 415 -20.26 2.17 8.52
C HIS A 415 -19.03 2.29 7.60
N LEU A 416 -19.27 2.30 6.30
CA LEU A 416 -18.25 2.74 5.36
C LEU A 416 -17.88 4.19 5.67
N TRP A 417 -16.58 4.54 5.64
CA TRP A 417 -16.13 5.90 5.88
C TRP A 417 -16.83 6.90 4.94
N ASN A 418 -17.45 7.93 5.50
CA ASN A 418 -17.97 9.05 4.73
C ASN A 418 -16.81 9.99 4.39
N LEU A 419 -16.38 9.98 3.15
CA LEU A 419 -15.25 10.79 2.68
C LEU A 419 -15.62 12.24 2.34
N THR A 420 -16.88 12.62 2.43
CA THR A 420 -17.34 13.98 2.05
C THR A 420 -16.59 15.06 2.82
N GLU A 421 -16.37 14.88 4.13
CA GLU A 421 -15.64 15.85 4.94
C GLU A 421 -14.14 15.89 4.60
N VAL A 422 -13.54 14.72 4.34
CA VAL A 422 -12.11 14.57 4.02
C VAL A 422 -11.78 15.24 2.68
N PHE A 423 -12.70 15.14 1.71
CA PHE A 423 -12.54 15.63 0.34
C PHE A 423 -13.54 16.74 -0.01
N TYR A 424 -13.99 17.53 0.98
CA TYR A 424 -14.97 18.60 0.81
C TYR A 424 -14.67 19.56 -0.35
N PRO A 425 -13.42 20.03 -0.60
CA PRO A 425 -13.12 20.89 -1.74
C PRO A 425 -13.44 20.25 -3.09
N LEU A 426 -13.25 18.92 -3.22
CA LEU A 426 -13.57 18.18 -4.44
C LEU A 426 -15.08 18.10 -4.68
N CYS A 427 -15.86 17.96 -3.60
CA CYS A 427 -17.33 17.94 -3.69
C CYS A 427 -17.91 19.21 -4.30
N LEU A 428 -17.23 20.35 -4.13
CA LEU A 428 -17.66 21.63 -4.71
C LEU A 428 -17.26 21.83 -6.16
N GLN A 429 -16.25 21.11 -6.65
CA GLN A 429 -15.76 21.26 -8.03
C GLN A 429 -16.53 20.38 -9.03
N HIS A 430 -17.10 19.26 -8.58
CA HIS A 430 -17.75 18.25 -9.42
C HIS A 430 -19.21 17.97 -8.99
N ALA A 431 -19.81 18.83 -8.16
CA ALA A 431 -21.23 18.84 -7.83
C ALA A 431 -21.99 19.71 -8.83
#